data_2307914a24b549fc0e1c5c28c3f103ba
#
_entry.id   2307914a24b549fc0e1c5c28c3f103ba
#
_cell.length_a   1.000
_cell.length_b   1.000
_cell.length_c   1.000
_cell.angle_alpha   90.00
_cell.angle_beta   90.00
_cell.angle_gamma   90.00
#
_symmetry.space_group_name_H-M   'P 1'
#
loop_
_entity.id
_entity.type
_entity.pdbx_description
1 polymer ?
#
loop_
_entity_poly.entity_id
_entity_poly.type
_entity_poly.pdbx_seq_one_letter_code
_entity_poly.pdbx_strand_id
1 'polypeptide(L)'
;FIVMTMAAFLVSVMFQLSRIFLRSKSGGGKKGGGYLFIIGVIAYVFYLIGTYMLLFLSRTREYLADEFSARETGKPDELASALVKIAFGLIQAAETDQSSSLAEATRTLGIYDHKAAKSFGLASVVDMNAEKDNAVEGAIRYDLHSLWGRWAEIHSSHPLTGKRIARLENEPGSKQWYETKSIAAQSVDTGRLWTEFIRDGFITYISIIVGLIGLV
;
A
#
# COMPACT_ATOMS: atom_id res chain seq x y z
N PHE A 1 -17.07 -6.73 10.26
CA PHE A 1 -16.52 -8.00 9.74
C PHE A 1 -17.39 -8.57 8.64
N ILE A 2 -18.67 -8.91 8.89
CA ILE A 2 -19.58 -9.57 7.94
C ILE A 2 -19.63 -8.87 6.58
N VAL A 3 -19.79 -7.54 6.55
CA VAL A 3 -19.86 -6.78 5.30
C VAL A 3 -18.58 -6.90 4.46
N MET A 4 -17.41 -6.84 5.11
CA MET A 4 -16.12 -7.01 4.42
C MET A 4 -15.95 -8.42 3.86
N THR A 5 -16.36 -9.44 4.61
CA THR A 5 -16.31 -10.83 4.16
C THR A 5 -17.25 -11.06 2.98
N MET A 6 -18.47 -10.53 3.03
CA MET A 6 -19.42 -10.61 1.90
C MET A 6 -18.89 -9.88 0.65
N ALA A 7 -18.31 -8.70 0.82
CA ALA A 7 -17.71 -7.95 -0.30
C ALA A 7 -16.51 -8.71 -0.89
N ALA A 8 -15.63 -9.28 -0.06
CA ALA A 8 -14.51 -10.10 -0.53
C ALA A 8 -14.98 -11.36 -1.27
N PHE A 9 -16.06 -11.99 -0.79
CA PHE A 9 -16.68 -13.13 -1.47
C PHE A 9 -17.19 -12.73 -2.86
N LEU A 10 -17.93 -11.62 -2.98
CA LEU A 10 -18.41 -11.14 -4.27
C LEU A 10 -17.28 -10.83 -5.26
N VAL A 11 -16.20 -10.20 -4.78
CA VAL A 11 -15.00 -9.94 -5.59
C VAL A 11 -14.37 -11.24 -6.07
N SER A 12 -14.29 -12.26 -5.20
CA SER A 12 -13.79 -13.58 -5.54
C SER A 12 -14.66 -14.28 -6.59
N VAL A 13 -15.98 -14.18 -6.49
CA VAL A 13 -16.92 -14.71 -7.48
C VAL A 13 -16.72 -14.03 -8.85
N MET A 14 -16.58 -12.69 -8.88
CA MET A 14 -16.31 -11.96 -10.13
C MET A 14 -15.00 -12.42 -10.78
N PHE A 15 -13.95 -12.65 -9.99
CA PHE A 15 -12.70 -13.20 -10.48
C PHE A 15 -12.87 -14.59 -11.11
N GLN A 16 -13.59 -15.50 -10.45
CA GLN A 16 -13.81 -16.84 -10.97
C GLN A 16 -14.63 -16.82 -12.26
N LEU A 17 -15.69 -16.00 -12.30
CA LEU A 17 -16.49 -15.83 -13.51
C LEU A 17 -15.65 -15.29 -14.66
N SER A 18 -14.82 -14.27 -14.42
CA SER A 18 -13.93 -13.73 -15.46
C SER A 18 -12.99 -14.80 -16.02
N ARG A 19 -12.39 -15.62 -15.15
CA ARG A 19 -11.50 -16.72 -15.57
C ARG A 19 -12.21 -17.76 -16.41
N ILE A 20 -13.43 -18.15 -16.03
CA ILE A 20 -14.22 -19.15 -16.78
C ILE A 20 -14.54 -18.62 -18.18
N PHE A 21 -15.06 -17.39 -18.26
CA PHE A 21 -15.50 -16.82 -19.54
C PHE A 21 -14.33 -16.44 -20.47
N LEU A 22 -13.22 -15.95 -19.92
CA LEU A 22 -12.02 -15.64 -20.72
C LEU A 22 -11.36 -16.93 -21.28
N ARG A 23 -11.42 -18.04 -20.54
CA ARG A 23 -10.89 -19.33 -21.00
C ARG A 23 -11.84 -20.05 -21.96
N SER A 24 -13.13 -19.77 -21.94
CA SER A 24 -14.14 -20.41 -22.79
C SER A 24 -13.95 -20.15 -24.30
N LYS A 25 -13.09 -19.22 -24.69
CA LYS A 25 -12.75 -18.91 -26.07
C LYS A 25 -12.10 -20.07 -26.83
N SER A 26 -11.55 -21.07 -26.11
CA SER A 26 -10.73 -22.14 -26.71
C SER A 26 -11.49 -23.32 -27.29
N GLY A 27 -12.83 -23.43 -27.18
CA GLY A 27 -13.52 -24.69 -27.44
C GLY A 27 -14.81 -24.68 -28.23
N GLY A 28 -15.27 -23.60 -28.82
CA GLY A 28 -16.62 -23.64 -29.43
C GLY A 28 -16.83 -22.71 -30.61
N GLY A 29 -17.41 -23.27 -31.64
CA GLY A 29 -17.76 -22.77 -32.97
C GLY A 29 -17.94 -21.27 -33.18
N LYS A 30 -17.72 -20.84 -34.42
CA LYS A 30 -17.59 -19.48 -34.97
C LYS A 30 -18.59 -18.37 -34.56
N LYS A 31 -19.66 -18.63 -33.79
CA LYS A 31 -20.73 -17.63 -33.52
C LYS A 31 -20.97 -17.29 -32.04
N GLY A 32 -20.43 -18.03 -31.06
CA GLY A 32 -20.71 -17.80 -29.62
C GLY A 32 -19.55 -17.29 -28.78
N GLY A 33 -18.31 -17.48 -29.22
CA GLY A 33 -17.12 -17.20 -28.41
C GLY A 33 -16.83 -15.72 -28.11
N GLY A 34 -17.24 -14.82 -29.00
CA GLY A 34 -17.02 -13.37 -28.83
C GLY A 34 -17.85 -12.74 -27.69
N TYR A 35 -19.09 -13.21 -27.56
CA TYR A 35 -20.01 -12.70 -26.52
C TYR A 35 -19.56 -13.13 -25.11
N LEU A 36 -19.18 -14.37 -24.92
CA LEU A 36 -18.67 -14.86 -23.64
C LEU A 36 -17.36 -14.15 -23.23
N PHE A 37 -16.51 -13.87 -24.20
CA PHE A 37 -15.28 -13.10 -23.95
C PHE A 37 -15.59 -11.68 -23.42
N ILE A 38 -16.55 -10.99 -24.00
CA ILE A 38 -16.98 -9.64 -23.55
C ILE A 38 -17.49 -9.70 -22.11
N ILE A 39 -18.32 -10.70 -21.78
CA ILE A 39 -18.81 -10.90 -20.40
C ILE A 39 -17.63 -11.15 -19.45
N GLY A 40 -16.64 -11.95 -19.86
CA GLY A 40 -15.43 -12.19 -19.07
C GLY A 40 -14.63 -10.93 -18.79
N VAL A 41 -14.48 -10.05 -19.79
CA VAL A 41 -13.80 -8.75 -19.62
C VAL A 41 -14.58 -7.85 -18.68
N ILE A 42 -15.89 -7.76 -18.81
CA ILE A 42 -16.75 -6.97 -17.92
C ILE A 42 -16.61 -7.48 -16.47
N ALA A 43 -16.72 -8.79 -16.26
CA ALA A 43 -16.55 -9.38 -14.94
C ALA A 43 -15.16 -9.10 -14.35
N TYR A 44 -14.10 -9.07 -15.17
CA TYR A 44 -12.76 -8.73 -14.74
C TYR A 44 -12.64 -7.26 -14.31
N VAL A 45 -13.29 -6.34 -15.03
CA VAL A 45 -13.31 -4.93 -14.63
C VAL A 45 -14.02 -4.75 -13.28
N PHE A 46 -15.15 -5.42 -13.08
CA PHE A 46 -15.84 -5.40 -11.77
C PHE A 46 -14.99 -6.01 -10.65
N TYR A 47 -14.26 -7.07 -10.94
CA TYR A 47 -13.29 -7.64 -10.01
C TYR A 47 -12.22 -6.60 -9.60
N LEU A 48 -11.64 -5.89 -10.57
CA LEU A 48 -10.63 -4.87 -10.26
C LEU A 48 -11.21 -3.74 -9.39
N ILE A 49 -12.37 -3.20 -9.78
CA ILE A 49 -13.04 -2.15 -9.01
C ILE A 49 -13.31 -2.63 -7.58
N GLY A 50 -13.88 -3.82 -7.41
CA GLY A 50 -14.16 -4.40 -6.10
C GLY A 50 -12.90 -4.60 -5.25
N THR A 51 -11.81 -5.06 -5.87
CA THR A 51 -10.52 -5.23 -5.18
C THR A 51 -10.00 -3.90 -4.63
N TYR A 52 -9.96 -2.85 -5.45
CA TYR A 52 -9.49 -1.54 -4.99
C TYR A 52 -10.42 -0.90 -3.95
N MET A 53 -11.74 -1.13 -4.06
CA MET A 53 -12.68 -0.71 -3.01
C MET A 53 -12.40 -1.41 -1.68
N LEU A 54 -12.13 -2.71 -1.68
CA LEU A 54 -11.77 -3.45 -0.47
C LEU A 54 -10.47 -2.94 0.16
N LEU A 55 -9.44 -2.69 -0.65
CA LEU A 55 -8.19 -2.11 -0.17
C LEU A 55 -8.41 -0.71 0.43
N PHE A 56 -9.22 0.12 -0.22
CA PHE A 56 -9.59 1.45 0.31
C PHE A 56 -10.33 1.36 1.65
N LEU A 57 -11.33 0.48 1.76
CA LEU A 57 -12.08 0.27 2.99
C LEU A 57 -11.19 -0.25 4.12
N SER A 58 -10.24 -1.14 3.81
CA SER A 58 -9.27 -1.64 4.80
C SER A 58 -8.46 -0.49 5.39
N ARG A 59 -7.90 0.38 4.54
CA ARG A 59 -7.14 1.55 4.98
C ARG A 59 -7.99 2.53 5.81
N THR A 60 -9.22 2.78 5.36
CA THR A 60 -10.14 3.66 6.08
C THR A 60 -10.44 3.15 7.49
N ARG A 61 -10.61 1.83 7.66
CA ARG A 61 -10.80 1.22 8.97
C ARG A 61 -9.62 1.46 9.91
N GLU A 62 -8.40 1.38 9.41
CA GLU A 62 -7.22 1.65 10.25
C GLU A 62 -7.14 3.11 10.67
N TYR A 63 -7.41 4.04 9.77
CA TYR A 63 -7.49 5.45 10.13
C TYR A 63 -8.54 5.74 11.21
N LEU A 64 -9.73 5.11 11.10
CA LEU A 64 -10.77 5.26 12.10
C LEU A 64 -10.39 4.61 13.44
N ALA A 65 -9.70 3.48 13.41
CA ALA A 65 -9.23 2.81 14.61
C ALA A 65 -8.15 3.64 15.33
N ASP A 66 -7.22 4.24 14.57
CA ASP A 66 -6.20 5.14 15.12
C ASP A 66 -6.83 6.37 15.77
N GLU A 67 -7.76 7.04 15.06
CA GLU A 67 -8.48 8.21 15.56
C GLU A 67 -9.28 7.88 16.83
N PHE A 68 -10.01 6.78 16.82
CA PHE A 68 -10.76 6.32 17.98
C PHE A 68 -9.83 6.04 19.17
N SER A 69 -8.73 5.31 18.93
CA SER A 69 -7.76 5.00 19.98
C SER A 69 -7.11 6.26 20.56
N ALA A 70 -6.73 7.21 19.69
CA ALA A 70 -6.14 8.46 20.11
C ALA A 70 -7.10 9.30 20.99
N ARG A 71 -8.37 9.37 20.62
CA ARG A 71 -9.40 10.11 21.36
C ARG A 71 -9.73 9.45 22.71
N GLU A 72 -9.92 8.14 22.73
CA GLU A 72 -10.26 7.41 23.94
C GLU A 72 -9.12 7.41 24.97
N THR A 73 -7.88 7.30 24.52
CA THR A 73 -6.71 7.28 25.40
C THR A 73 -6.19 8.69 25.74
N GLY A 74 -6.50 9.69 24.90
CA GLY A 74 -5.91 11.03 25.00
C GLY A 74 -4.41 11.07 24.71
N LYS A 75 -3.85 10.04 24.05
CA LYS A 75 -2.40 9.85 23.87
C LYS A 75 -2.02 9.59 22.42
N PRO A 76 -2.31 10.51 21.49
CA PRO A 76 -2.00 10.33 20.08
C PRO A 76 -0.51 10.16 19.80
N ASP A 77 0.37 10.86 20.52
CA ASP A 77 1.81 10.80 20.32
C ASP A 77 2.41 9.44 20.73
N GLU A 78 1.86 8.80 21.77
CA GLU A 78 2.29 7.46 22.18
C GLU A 78 1.94 6.42 21.12
N LEU A 79 0.75 6.55 20.51
CA LEU A 79 0.34 5.69 19.40
C LEU A 79 1.21 5.92 18.16
N ALA A 80 1.51 7.17 17.82
CA ALA A 80 2.43 7.51 16.74
C ALA A 80 3.84 6.92 16.97
N SER A 81 4.35 7.04 18.20
CA SER A 81 5.64 6.44 18.58
C SER A 81 5.62 4.91 18.49
N ALA A 82 4.52 4.26 18.86
CA ALA A 82 4.37 2.82 18.72
C ALA A 82 4.40 2.39 17.23
N LEU A 83 3.74 3.12 16.35
CA LEU A 83 3.76 2.87 14.90
C LEU A 83 5.17 2.99 14.32
N VAL A 84 5.93 4.01 14.73
CA VAL A 84 7.35 4.17 14.34
C VAL A 84 8.18 2.99 14.82
N LYS A 85 8.05 2.60 16.09
CA LYS A 85 8.81 1.47 16.67
C LYS A 85 8.51 0.15 15.97
N ILE A 86 7.25 -0.11 15.62
CA ILE A 86 6.85 -1.30 14.86
C ILE A 86 7.48 -1.27 13.46
N ALA A 87 7.39 -0.13 12.77
CA ALA A 87 7.98 0.02 11.44
C ALA A 87 9.49 -0.21 11.45
N PHE A 88 10.23 0.43 12.36
CA PHE A 88 11.68 0.24 12.50
C PHE A 88 12.06 -1.17 12.97
N GLY A 89 11.34 -1.73 13.93
CA GLY A 89 11.59 -3.07 14.44
C GLY A 89 11.46 -4.14 13.36
N LEU A 90 10.49 -3.97 12.45
CA LEU A 90 10.31 -4.88 11.31
C LEU A 90 11.42 -4.74 10.26
N ILE A 91 11.93 -3.54 10.03
CA ILE A 91 13.08 -3.32 9.15
C ILE A 91 14.31 -4.01 9.70
N GLN A 92 14.61 -3.78 10.98
CA GLN A 92 15.75 -4.38 11.66
C GLN A 92 15.65 -5.91 11.74
N ALA A 93 14.45 -6.44 11.93
CA ALA A 93 14.21 -7.88 11.88
C ALA A 93 14.35 -8.45 10.46
N ALA A 94 14.05 -7.68 9.41
CA ALA A 94 14.21 -8.10 8.02
C ALA A 94 15.68 -8.18 7.57
N GLU A 95 16.57 -7.43 8.21
CA GLU A 95 18.02 -7.46 7.94
C GLU A 95 18.73 -8.60 8.66
N THR A 96 18.18 -9.10 9.76
CA THR A 96 18.69 -10.26 10.47
C THR A 96 17.91 -11.50 10.03
N ASP A 97 18.60 -12.56 9.59
CA ASP A 97 18.04 -13.83 9.04
C ASP A 97 17.04 -14.56 9.98
N GLN A 98 16.80 -14.03 11.18
CA GLN A 98 15.73 -14.45 12.11
C GLN A 98 14.33 -13.97 11.73
N SER A 99 14.19 -13.27 10.61
CA SER A 99 13.02 -12.49 10.23
C SER A 99 11.85 -13.27 9.63
N SER A 100 12.05 -14.51 9.18
CA SER A 100 11.00 -15.22 8.43
C SER A 100 9.76 -15.55 9.28
N SER A 101 9.95 -15.97 10.54
CA SER A 101 8.84 -16.36 11.43
C SER A 101 8.14 -15.15 12.06
N LEU A 102 8.89 -14.08 12.40
CA LEU A 102 8.31 -12.87 13.00
C LEU A 102 7.57 -12.03 11.95
N ALA A 103 8.15 -11.90 10.74
CA ALA A 103 7.52 -11.24 9.61
C ALA A 103 6.25 -11.99 9.14
N GLU A 104 6.27 -13.33 9.15
CA GLU A 104 5.11 -14.17 8.84
C GLU A 104 4.03 -14.05 9.92
N ALA A 105 4.41 -14.03 11.20
CA ALA A 105 3.48 -13.86 12.32
C ALA A 105 2.83 -12.47 12.31
N THR A 106 3.58 -11.40 12.08
CA THR A 106 3.03 -10.02 11.99
C THR A 106 2.16 -9.83 10.76
N ARG A 107 2.50 -10.46 9.63
CA ARG A 107 1.66 -10.50 8.43
C ARG A 107 0.36 -11.26 8.65
N THR A 108 0.44 -12.41 9.33
CA THR A 108 -0.74 -13.25 9.66
C THR A 108 -1.68 -12.56 10.64
N LEU A 109 -1.15 -11.76 11.57
CA LEU A 109 -1.96 -10.95 12.50
C LEU A 109 -2.56 -9.70 11.86
N GLY A 110 -2.24 -9.40 10.58
CA GLY A 110 -2.78 -8.25 9.86
C GLY A 110 -2.35 -6.90 10.45
N ILE A 111 -1.29 -6.89 11.29
CA ILE A 111 -0.85 -5.70 12.00
C ILE A 111 0.00 -4.81 11.08
N TYR A 112 0.64 -5.41 10.06
CA TYR A 112 1.56 -4.70 9.20
C TYR A 112 1.67 -5.30 7.79
N ASP A 113 1.70 -4.43 6.77
CA ASP A 113 2.00 -4.86 5.40
C ASP A 113 3.51 -4.74 5.13
N HIS A 114 4.15 -5.85 4.79
CA HIS A 114 5.56 -5.92 4.41
C HIS A 114 5.94 -4.95 3.27
N LYS A 115 4.99 -4.59 2.39
CA LYS A 115 5.22 -3.62 1.33
C LYS A 115 5.31 -2.19 1.87
N ALA A 116 4.49 -1.85 2.87
CA ALA A 116 4.57 -0.58 3.56
C ALA A 116 5.87 -0.47 4.39
N ALA A 117 6.34 -1.58 4.99
CA ALA A 117 7.64 -1.64 5.66
C ALA A 117 8.81 -1.40 4.71
N LYS A 118 8.73 -1.94 3.48
CA LYS A 118 9.77 -1.71 2.47
C LYS A 118 9.85 -0.25 2.02
N SER A 119 8.73 0.49 1.96
CA SER A 119 8.77 1.91 1.62
C SER A 119 9.47 2.72 2.72
N PHE A 120 9.19 2.40 3.98
CA PHE A 120 9.87 2.97 5.14
C PHE A 120 11.35 2.58 5.18
N GLY A 121 11.68 1.31 4.87
CA GLY A 121 13.04 0.80 4.80
C GLY A 121 13.87 1.38 3.66
N LEU A 122 13.28 1.58 2.48
CA LEU A 122 13.97 2.22 1.35
C LEU A 122 14.35 3.66 1.65
N ALA A 123 13.49 4.42 2.32
CA ALA A 123 13.81 5.78 2.73
C ALA A 123 14.93 5.84 3.79
N SER A 124 14.96 4.86 4.72
CA SER A 124 16.04 4.76 5.73
C SER A 124 17.36 4.27 5.15
N VAL A 125 17.34 3.45 4.09
CA VAL A 125 18.56 2.93 3.41
C VAL A 125 19.23 4.01 2.55
N VAL A 126 18.46 4.94 1.99
CA VAL A 126 19.02 6.05 1.21
C VAL A 126 19.85 7.00 2.08
N ASP A 127 19.62 7.01 3.38
CA ASP A 127 20.35 7.89 4.34
C ASP A 127 21.01 7.10 5.49
N MET A 128 21.70 5.98 5.16
CA MET A 128 22.40 5.11 6.13
C MET A 128 23.48 5.81 6.96
N ASN A 129 23.82 7.06 6.64
CA ASN A 129 24.73 7.91 7.43
C ASN A 129 24.01 8.95 8.30
N ALA A 130 22.68 8.98 8.26
CA ALA A 130 21.90 9.93 9.04
C ALA A 130 21.67 9.42 10.45
N GLU A 131 21.74 10.33 11.42
CA GLU A 131 21.35 10.09 12.79
C GLU A 131 19.90 9.57 12.83
N LYS A 132 19.55 8.70 13.78
CA LYS A 132 18.29 7.94 13.81
C LYS A 132 17.03 8.81 13.65
N ASP A 133 17.06 10.05 14.13
CA ASP A 133 15.96 11.01 14.01
C ASP A 133 15.78 11.50 12.57
N ASN A 134 16.87 11.67 11.82
CA ASN A 134 16.85 12.04 10.40
C ASN A 134 16.27 10.91 9.51
N ALA A 135 16.47 9.65 9.90
CA ALA A 135 15.92 8.51 9.17
C ALA A 135 14.38 8.43 9.29
N VAL A 136 13.84 8.74 10.48
CA VAL A 136 12.36 8.78 10.67
C VAL A 136 11.76 9.92 9.86
N GLU A 137 12.35 11.11 9.91
CA GLU A 137 11.91 12.26 9.13
C GLU A 137 11.94 11.95 7.61
N GLY A 138 13.03 11.36 7.13
CA GLY A 138 13.16 10.95 5.72
C GLY A 138 12.08 9.96 5.29
N ALA A 139 11.75 9.00 6.13
CA ALA A 139 10.70 8.03 5.88
C ALA A 139 9.31 8.67 5.87
N ILE A 140 9.01 9.55 6.80
CA ILE A 140 7.74 10.31 6.84
C ILE A 140 7.63 11.18 5.59
N ARG A 141 8.70 11.87 5.21
CA ARG A 141 8.74 12.69 3.98
C ARG A 141 8.46 11.85 2.74
N TYR A 142 9.06 10.67 2.63
CA TYR A 142 8.78 9.73 1.55
C TYR A 142 7.31 9.34 1.50
N ASP A 143 6.72 8.95 2.64
CA ASP A 143 5.32 8.53 2.73
C ASP A 143 4.34 9.66 2.37
N LEU A 144 4.68 10.92 2.66
CA LEU A 144 3.83 12.07 2.38
C LEU A 144 3.93 12.56 0.93
N HIS A 145 5.12 12.53 0.33
CA HIS A 145 5.39 13.19 -0.96
C HIS A 145 5.66 12.23 -2.12
N SER A 146 6.18 11.02 -1.87
CA SER A 146 6.59 10.10 -2.93
C SER A 146 5.41 9.60 -3.77
N LEU A 147 5.55 9.64 -5.09
CA LEU A 147 4.61 9.02 -6.02
C LEU A 147 4.68 7.49 -5.95
N TRP A 148 5.88 6.93 -5.72
CA TRP A 148 6.04 5.49 -5.50
C TRP A 148 5.38 5.03 -4.20
N GLY A 149 5.47 5.83 -3.12
CA GLY A 149 4.73 5.56 -1.89
C GLY A 149 3.22 5.52 -2.14
N ARG A 150 2.67 6.51 -2.85
CA ARG A 150 1.24 6.54 -3.22
C ARG A 150 0.84 5.35 -4.09
N TRP A 151 1.68 4.99 -5.07
CA TRP A 151 1.46 3.81 -5.91
C TRP A 151 1.43 2.52 -5.09
N ALA A 152 2.39 2.33 -4.18
CA ALA A 152 2.43 1.19 -3.28
C ALA A 152 1.19 1.14 -2.37
N GLU A 153 0.77 2.28 -1.83
CA GLU A 153 -0.41 2.39 -0.95
C GLU A 153 -1.71 1.98 -1.66
N ILE A 154 -1.89 2.35 -2.94
CA ILE A 154 -3.08 1.94 -3.71
C ILE A 154 -3.21 0.42 -3.76
N HIS A 155 -2.09 -0.31 -3.80
CA HIS A 155 -2.04 -1.76 -3.87
C HIS A 155 -1.90 -2.44 -2.49
N SER A 156 -1.93 -1.66 -1.41
CA SER A 156 -1.79 -2.13 -0.03
C SER A 156 -3.13 -2.13 0.69
N SER A 157 -3.33 -3.12 1.57
CA SER A 157 -4.45 -3.16 2.52
C SER A 157 -4.26 -2.22 3.71
N HIS A 158 -3.03 -1.72 3.94
CA HIS A 158 -2.66 -0.82 5.02
C HIS A 158 -2.24 0.55 4.49
N PRO A 159 -2.56 1.64 5.19
CA PRO A 159 -2.07 2.97 4.82
C PRO A 159 -0.60 3.13 5.18
N LEU A 160 0.06 4.08 4.52
CA LEU A 160 1.45 4.41 4.82
C LEU A 160 1.59 4.93 6.25
N THR A 161 2.63 4.50 6.95
CA THR A 161 2.86 4.84 8.37
C THR A 161 3.00 6.34 8.58
N GLY A 162 3.73 7.05 7.72
CA GLY A 162 3.86 8.50 7.80
C GLY A 162 2.54 9.25 7.68
N LYS A 163 1.58 8.74 6.89
CA LYS A 163 0.24 9.30 6.78
C LYS A 163 -0.61 9.05 8.03
N ARG A 164 -0.44 7.89 8.68
CA ARG A 164 -1.10 7.60 9.96
C ARG A 164 -0.59 8.53 11.04
N ILE A 165 0.74 8.71 11.13
CA ILE A 165 1.37 9.64 12.08
C ILE A 165 0.85 11.07 11.83
N ALA A 166 0.81 11.53 10.58
CA ALA A 166 0.33 12.86 10.25
C ALA A 166 -1.14 13.09 10.66
N ARG A 167 -1.98 12.05 10.61
CA ARG A 167 -3.36 12.14 11.12
C ARG A 167 -3.42 12.19 12.63
N LEU A 168 -2.63 11.35 13.32
CA LEU A 168 -2.54 11.33 14.78
C LEU A 168 -2.05 12.67 15.34
N GLU A 169 -1.09 13.32 14.68
CA GLU A 169 -0.61 14.65 15.09
C GLU A 169 -1.63 15.76 14.87
N ASN A 170 -2.71 15.52 14.14
CA ASN A 170 -3.83 16.44 14.01
C ASN A 170 -4.91 16.23 15.09
N GLU A 171 -4.84 15.14 15.86
CA GLU A 171 -5.78 14.88 16.94
C GLU A 171 -5.54 15.79 18.14
N PRO A 172 -6.63 16.16 18.88
CA PRO A 172 -6.50 16.95 20.10
C PRO A 172 -5.58 16.30 21.13
N GLY A 173 -4.69 17.09 21.72
CA GLY A 173 -3.73 16.62 22.72
C GLY A 173 -2.38 16.17 22.16
N SER A 174 -2.21 16.14 20.84
CA SER A 174 -0.90 15.84 20.25
C SER A 174 0.10 16.98 20.48
N LYS A 175 1.32 16.62 20.83
CA LYS A 175 2.49 17.50 20.95
C LYS A 175 3.26 17.62 19.62
N GLN A 176 2.82 16.90 18.58
CA GLN A 176 3.41 16.91 17.24
C GLN A 176 4.91 16.56 17.24
N TRP A 177 5.26 15.46 17.88
CA TRP A 177 6.67 15.02 18.06
C TRP A 177 7.43 14.80 16.76
N TYR A 178 6.74 14.49 15.67
CA TYR A 178 7.35 14.20 14.36
C TYR A 178 7.21 15.37 13.37
N GLU A 179 6.61 16.49 13.81
CA GLU A 179 6.45 17.72 13.00
C GLU A 179 5.96 17.47 11.57
N THR A 180 5.02 16.52 11.38
CA THR A 180 4.56 16.10 10.06
C THR A 180 3.96 17.25 9.24
N LYS A 181 3.39 18.27 9.90
CA LYS A 181 2.91 19.50 9.24
C LYS A 181 4.03 20.29 8.60
N SER A 182 5.16 20.41 9.30
CA SER A 182 6.38 21.07 8.79
C SER A 182 6.92 20.31 7.60
N ILE A 183 7.02 18.97 7.70
CA ILE A 183 7.47 18.10 6.62
C ILE A 183 6.52 18.20 5.40
N ALA A 184 5.21 18.16 5.62
CA ALA A 184 4.20 18.26 4.56
C ALA A 184 4.21 19.62 3.85
N ALA A 185 4.57 20.71 4.57
CA ALA A 185 4.65 22.06 4.01
C ALA A 185 5.94 22.33 3.22
N GLN A 186 6.94 21.43 3.30
CA GLN A 186 8.17 21.58 2.51
C GLN A 186 7.84 21.56 1.02
N SER A 187 8.34 22.56 0.29
CA SER A 187 8.16 22.62 -1.15
C SER A 187 8.92 21.49 -1.84
N VAL A 188 8.18 20.62 -2.51
CA VAL A 188 8.75 19.54 -3.30
C VAL A 188 8.51 19.85 -4.77
N ASP A 189 9.57 19.74 -5.58
CA ASP A 189 9.45 19.90 -7.02
C ASP A 189 8.63 18.75 -7.63
N THR A 190 7.35 19.03 -7.83
CA THR A 190 6.39 18.05 -8.37
C THR A 190 6.78 17.58 -9.77
N GLY A 191 7.37 18.47 -10.59
CA GLY A 191 7.82 18.13 -11.94
C GLY A 191 8.94 17.08 -11.91
N ARG A 192 9.91 17.26 -11.02
CA ARG A 192 10.99 16.30 -10.81
C ARG A 192 10.47 14.95 -10.30
N LEU A 193 9.55 14.94 -9.34
CA LEU A 193 8.93 13.69 -8.83
C LEU A 193 8.24 12.90 -9.95
N TRP A 194 7.47 13.57 -10.82
CA TRP A 194 6.81 12.91 -11.93
C TRP A 194 7.81 12.36 -12.95
N THR A 195 8.85 13.13 -13.27
CA THR A 195 9.89 12.69 -14.21
C THR A 195 10.62 11.46 -13.69
N GLU A 196 11.00 11.45 -12.41
CA GLU A 196 11.65 10.31 -11.76
C GLU A 196 10.70 9.10 -11.72
N PHE A 197 9.44 9.28 -11.35
CA PHE A 197 8.45 8.21 -11.31
C PHE A 197 8.22 7.56 -12.68
N ILE A 198 8.05 8.36 -13.74
CA ILE A 198 7.84 7.85 -15.10
C ILE A 198 9.09 7.14 -15.60
N ARG A 199 10.28 7.73 -15.39
CA ARG A 199 11.55 7.10 -15.78
C ARG A 199 11.74 5.75 -15.10
N ASP A 200 11.55 5.69 -13.79
CA ASP A 200 11.76 4.48 -12.99
C ASP A 200 10.69 3.43 -13.31
N GLY A 201 9.44 3.86 -13.53
CA GLY A 201 8.38 3.01 -14.04
C GLY A 201 8.70 2.42 -15.40
N PHE A 202 9.20 3.23 -16.32
CA PHE A 202 9.62 2.75 -17.64
C PHE A 202 10.74 1.71 -17.55
N ILE A 203 11.78 1.99 -16.76
CA ILE A 203 12.90 1.05 -16.55
C ILE A 203 12.39 -0.26 -15.92
N THR A 204 11.51 -0.18 -14.94
CA THR A 204 10.99 -1.36 -14.22
C THR A 204 10.13 -2.24 -15.13
N TYR A 205 9.30 -1.64 -16.00
CA TYR A 205 8.34 -2.39 -16.82
C TYR A 205 8.80 -2.63 -18.26
N ILE A 206 9.94 -2.07 -18.70
CA ILE A 206 10.45 -2.24 -20.07
C ILE A 206 10.71 -3.70 -20.42
N SER A 207 11.18 -4.49 -19.49
CA SER A 207 11.42 -5.93 -19.68
C SER A 207 10.13 -6.69 -19.96
N ILE A 208 9.03 -6.30 -19.32
CA ILE A 208 7.69 -6.89 -19.54
C ILE A 208 7.17 -6.48 -20.92
N ILE A 209 7.33 -5.20 -21.28
CA ILE A 209 6.89 -4.66 -22.58
C ILE A 209 7.65 -5.36 -23.72
N VAL A 210 8.98 -5.47 -23.60
CA VAL A 210 9.83 -6.15 -24.60
C VAL A 210 9.47 -7.64 -24.69
N GLY A 211 9.23 -8.29 -23.56
CA GLY A 211 8.80 -9.68 -23.54
C GLY A 211 7.46 -9.93 -24.24
N LEU A 212 6.50 -9.00 -24.07
CA LEU A 212 5.19 -9.07 -24.73
C LEU A 212 5.29 -8.84 -26.24
N ILE A 213 6.16 -7.89 -26.69
CA ILE A 213 6.40 -7.65 -28.11
C ILE A 213 7.12 -8.81 -28.78
N GLY A 214 8.04 -9.48 -28.07
CA GLY A 214 8.77 -10.64 -28.59
C GLY A 214 7.95 -11.94 -28.65
N LEU A 215 6.75 -11.96 -28.10
CA LEU A 215 5.81 -13.10 -28.16
C LEU A 215 4.78 -12.97 -29.32
N VAL A 216 4.78 -11.88 -30.07
CA VAL A 216 3.94 -11.61 -31.24
C VAL A 216 4.77 -11.83 -32.50
#